data_3ac14cbd2c56f8f29fc46f64e01b4916
#
_entry.id   3ac14cbd2c56f8f29fc46f64e01b4916
#
_cell.length_a   1.000
_cell.length_b   1.000
_cell.length_c   1.000
_cell.angle_alpha   90.00
_cell.angle_beta   90.00
_cell.angle_gamma   90.00
#
_symmetry.space_group_name_H-M   'P 1'
#
loop_
_entity.id
_entity.type
_entity.pdbx_description
1 polymer ?
#
loop_
_entity_poly.entity_id
_entity_poly.type
_entity_poly.pdbx_seq_one_letter_code
_entity_poly.pdbx_strand_id
1 'polypeptide(L)'
;AICSFIKVEVSVAKLNIANLKKTLYYLQRNGLRETWISVRERLTETDRYFYVPCPEEELERQSCRKWDNPVTLSIVVPLYRTPEIYLNRMITSVMQQSYPHWELILADATEDHSVEETLTNQGFLTERLLENAETIAADARIHYIHLTENAGIAANTNQALPYARGEYIGLLDHDDVLTPDALYEMADAITK
;
A
#
# COMPACT_ATOMS: atom_id res chain seq x y z
N ALA A 1 -10.22 -6.52 -45.50
CA ALA A 1 -10.25 -7.74 -44.67
C ALA A 1 -8.81 -8.23 -44.54
N ILE A 2 -8.12 -7.90 -43.48
CA ILE A 2 -6.80 -8.47 -43.16
C ILE A 2 -6.97 -9.13 -41.77
N CYS A 3 -7.06 -10.46 -41.82
CA CYS A 3 -7.07 -11.32 -40.67
C CYS A 3 -5.63 -11.44 -40.15
N SER A 4 -5.25 -10.68 -39.13
CA SER A 4 -3.98 -10.86 -38.46
C SER A 4 -4.08 -12.02 -37.47
N PHE A 5 -3.44 -13.13 -37.81
CA PHE A 5 -3.26 -14.26 -36.89
C PHE A 5 -2.41 -13.82 -35.71
N ILE A 6 -3.02 -13.76 -34.53
CA ILE A 6 -2.28 -13.61 -33.27
C ILE A 6 -1.64 -14.96 -32.98
N LYS A 7 -0.31 -15.02 -33.14
CA LYS A 7 0.51 -16.15 -32.73
C LYS A 7 0.56 -16.17 -31.21
N VAL A 8 -0.21 -17.04 -30.60
CA VAL A 8 -0.09 -17.32 -29.17
C VAL A 8 1.19 -18.08 -28.94
N GLU A 9 2.25 -17.40 -28.54
CA GLU A 9 3.43 -18.06 -28.00
C GLU A 9 3.10 -18.56 -26.59
N VAL A 10 2.79 -19.83 -26.50
CA VAL A 10 2.75 -20.54 -25.21
C VAL A 10 4.17 -20.56 -24.67
N SER A 11 4.48 -19.67 -23.73
CA SER A 11 5.72 -19.73 -22.97
C SER A 11 5.72 -21.03 -22.19
N VAL A 12 6.41 -22.03 -22.69
CA VAL A 12 6.65 -23.30 -21.99
C VAL A 12 7.39 -22.93 -20.71
N ALA A 13 6.67 -22.88 -19.58
CA ALA A 13 7.26 -22.67 -18.27
C ALA A 13 8.39 -23.67 -18.10
N LYS A 14 9.61 -23.18 -17.98
CA LYS A 14 10.81 -24.01 -17.82
C LYS A 14 10.55 -24.96 -16.67
N LEU A 15 10.45 -26.24 -16.95
CA LEU A 15 10.40 -27.32 -15.97
C LEU A 15 11.69 -27.26 -15.16
N ASN A 16 11.66 -26.54 -14.06
CA ASN A 16 12.78 -26.38 -13.16
C ASN A 16 12.54 -27.31 -11.96
N ILE A 17 13.58 -28.03 -11.55
CA ILE A 17 13.57 -28.93 -10.39
C ILE A 17 13.06 -28.22 -9.12
N ALA A 18 13.34 -26.92 -8.97
CA ALA A 18 12.82 -26.11 -7.87
C ALA A 18 11.28 -25.96 -7.91
N ASN A 19 10.71 -25.82 -9.10
CA ASN A 19 9.26 -25.72 -9.27
C ASN A 19 8.58 -27.06 -9.03
N LEU A 20 9.22 -28.17 -9.41
CA LEU A 20 8.73 -29.52 -9.13
C LEU A 20 8.68 -29.80 -7.61
N LYS A 21 9.75 -29.43 -6.88
CA LYS A 21 9.76 -29.54 -5.41
C LYS A 21 8.68 -28.72 -4.73
N LYS A 22 8.47 -27.48 -5.19
CA LYS A 22 7.38 -26.60 -4.68
C LYS A 22 6.01 -27.22 -4.94
N THR A 23 5.78 -27.74 -6.13
CA THR A 23 4.49 -28.38 -6.49
C THR A 23 4.27 -29.65 -5.65
N LEU A 24 5.30 -30.44 -5.43
CA LEU A 24 5.22 -31.66 -4.59
C LEU A 24 4.92 -31.31 -3.13
N TYR A 25 5.59 -30.29 -2.60
CA TYR A 25 5.34 -29.78 -1.24
C TYR A 25 3.89 -29.26 -1.10
N TYR A 26 3.42 -28.49 -2.09
CA TYR A 26 2.06 -27.97 -2.12
C TYR A 26 1.02 -29.09 -2.21
N LEU A 27 1.30 -30.13 -2.99
CA LEU A 27 0.47 -31.32 -3.13
C LEU A 27 0.33 -32.09 -1.82
N GLN A 28 1.42 -32.27 -1.10
CA GLN A 28 1.42 -32.94 0.21
C GLN A 28 0.60 -32.19 1.26
N ARG A 29 0.58 -30.85 1.18
CA ARG A 29 -0.09 -30.00 2.17
C ARG A 29 -1.57 -29.76 1.86
N ASN A 30 -1.93 -29.58 0.61
CA ASN A 30 -3.24 -29.10 0.20
C ASN A 30 -4.06 -30.13 -0.63
N GLY A 31 -3.46 -31.27 -0.97
CA GLY A 31 -4.11 -32.34 -1.72
C GLY A 31 -4.17 -32.13 -3.24
N LEU A 32 -4.63 -33.16 -3.94
CA LEU A 32 -4.64 -33.20 -5.41
C LEU A 32 -5.51 -32.12 -6.06
N ARG A 33 -6.70 -31.87 -5.51
CA ARG A 33 -7.67 -30.92 -6.06
C ARG A 33 -7.13 -29.50 -6.07
N GLU A 34 -6.63 -29.02 -4.93
CA GLU A 34 -6.12 -27.65 -4.80
C GLU A 34 -4.84 -27.46 -5.61
N THR A 35 -3.99 -28.49 -5.67
CA THR A 35 -2.79 -28.46 -6.52
C THR A 35 -3.14 -28.37 -8.00
N TRP A 36 -4.16 -29.13 -8.44
CA TRP A 36 -4.63 -29.06 -9.82
C TRP A 36 -5.20 -27.69 -10.18
N ILE A 37 -5.99 -27.09 -9.28
CA ILE A 37 -6.52 -25.73 -9.46
C ILE A 37 -5.37 -24.73 -9.62
N SER A 38 -4.40 -24.71 -8.70
CA SER A 38 -3.24 -23.81 -8.78
C SER A 38 -2.38 -24.00 -10.02
N VAL A 39 -2.20 -25.26 -10.49
CA VAL A 39 -1.47 -25.54 -11.73
C VAL A 39 -2.27 -25.04 -12.94
N ARG A 40 -3.59 -25.30 -12.97
CA ARG A 40 -4.47 -24.84 -14.03
C ARG A 40 -4.49 -23.31 -14.11
N GLU A 41 -4.64 -22.61 -12.99
CA GLU A 41 -4.61 -21.15 -12.94
C GLU A 41 -3.32 -20.60 -13.55
N ARG A 42 -2.16 -21.13 -13.14
CA ARG A 42 -0.84 -20.72 -13.72
C ARG A 42 -0.71 -20.99 -15.21
N LEU A 43 -1.36 -22.04 -15.72
CA LEU A 43 -1.34 -22.38 -17.14
C LEU A 43 -2.36 -21.60 -17.96
N THR A 44 -3.45 -21.13 -17.31
CA THR A 44 -4.52 -20.35 -17.93
C THR A 44 -4.40 -18.85 -17.70
N GLU A 45 -3.40 -18.43 -16.92
CA GLU A 45 -3.09 -17.01 -16.66
C GLU A 45 -2.62 -16.32 -17.96
N THR A 46 -3.59 -16.02 -18.82
CA THR A 46 -3.41 -15.28 -20.09
C THR A 46 -3.56 -13.78 -19.88
N ASP A 47 -4.14 -13.36 -18.77
CA ASP A 47 -4.37 -11.95 -18.47
C ASP A 47 -3.14 -11.34 -17.83
N ARG A 48 -2.22 -10.86 -18.67
CA ARG A 48 -1.22 -9.91 -18.21
C ARG A 48 -1.94 -8.61 -17.87
N TYR A 49 -2.12 -8.36 -16.57
CA TYR A 49 -2.54 -7.04 -16.11
C TYR A 49 -1.49 -6.01 -16.54
N PHE A 50 -1.92 -5.05 -17.33
CA PHE A 50 -1.13 -3.86 -17.64
C PHE A 50 -1.74 -2.71 -16.88
N TYR A 51 -0.99 -2.15 -15.95
CA TYR A 51 -1.41 -0.92 -15.28
C TYR A 51 -1.55 0.19 -16.32
N VAL A 52 -2.73 0.76 -16.38
CA VAL A 52 -3.02 1.95 -17.17
C VAL A 52 -3.20 3.10 -16.17
N PRO A 53 -2.32 4.11 -16.17
CA PRO A 53 -2.47 5.25 -15.29
C PRO A 53 -3.82 5.94 -15.49
N CYS A 54 -4.45 6.35 -14.38
CA CYS A 54 -5.66 7.15 -14.44
C CYS A 54 -5.35 8.49 -15.17
N PRO A 55 -6.15 8.89 -16.17
CA PRO A 55 -5.95 10.16 -16.88
C PRO A 55 -6.04 11.35 -15.92
N GLU A 56 -5.26 12.41 -16.18
CA GLU A 56 -5.22 13.60 -15.33
C GLU A 56 -6.59 14.29 -15.24
N GLU A 57 -7.31 14.38 -16.34
CA GLU A 57 -8.69 14.91 -16.38
C GLU A 57 -9.65 14.14 -15.46
N GLU A 58 -9.46 12.83 -15.38
CA GLU A 58 -10.26 11.98 -14.49
C GLU A 58 -9.88 12.20 -13.02
N LEU A 59 -8.59 12.32 -12.70
CA LEU A 59 -8.12 12.65 -11.35
C LEU A 59 -8.65 14.01 -10.87
N GLU A 60 -8.66 15.02 -11.76
CA GLU A 60 -9.26 16.33 -11.48
C GLU A 60 -10.77 16.20 -11.22
N ARG A 61 -11.48 15.42 -12.03
CA ARG A 61 -12.92 15.17 -11.83
C ARG A 61 -13.18 14.47 -10.49
N GLN A 62 -12.36 13.49 -10.13
CA GLN A 62 -12.45 12.77 -8.87
C GLN A 62 -12.22 13.69 -7.67
N SER A 63 -11.20 14.55 -7.72
CA SER A 63 -10.88 15.48 -6.63
C SER A 63 -11.94 16.57 -6.42
N CYS A 64 -12.68 16.94 -7.48
CA CYS A 64 -13.78 17.89 -7.42
C CYS A 64 -15.12 17.27 -7.04
N ARG A 65 -15.22 15.94 -6.93
CA ARG A 65 -16.48 15.26 -6.60
C ARG A 65 -16.96 15.64 -5.21
N LYS A 66 -18.23 16.04 -5.11
CA LYS A 66 -18.92 16.20 -3.82
C LYS A 66 -19.49 14.87 -3.38
N TRP A 67 -19.19 14.51 -2.18
CA TRP A 67 -19.66 13.28 -1.54
C TRP A 67 -20.77 13.64 -0.55
N ASP A 68 -21.92 12.97 -0.62
CA ASP A 68 -23.03 13.20 0.33
C ASP A 68 -22.67 12.70 1.74
N ASN A 69 -22.02 11.53 1.80
CA ASN A 69 -21.56 10.91 3.03
C ASN A 69 -20.12 10.39 2.81
N PRO A 70 -19.10 11.26 2.87
CA PRO A 70 -17.72 10.82 2.70
C PRO A 70 -17.29 9.94 3.88
N VAL A 71 -16.61 8.85 3.58
CA VAL A 71 -15.97 7.99 4.58
C VAL A 71 -14.52 8.41 4.77
N THR A 72 -14.01 8.41 6.00
CA THR A 72 -12.59 8.64 6.25
C THR A 72 -11.82 7.33 6.21
N LEU A 73 -10.74 7.30 5.44
CA LEU A 73 -9.85 6.13 5.31
C LEU A 73 -8.57 6.37 6.12
N SER A 74 -8.31 5.54 7.13
CA SER A 74 -7.06 5.57 7.90
C SER A 74 -6.05 4.65 7.24
N ILE A 75 -4.96 5.20 6.71
CA ILE A 75 -3.87 4.43 6.13
C ILE A 75 -2.80 4.24 7.20
N VAL A 76 -2.57 3.01 7.62
CA VAL A 76 -1.62 2.65 8.68
C VAL A 76 -0.37 2.05 8.06
N VAL A 77 0.77 2.64 8.37
CA VAL A 77 2.08 2.25 7.84
C VAL A 77 3.04 1.98 9.01
N PRO A 78 3.43 0.72 9.25
CA PRO A 78 4.50 0.41 10.17
C PRO A 78 5.85 0.75 9.54
N LEU A 79 6.67 1.52 10.26
CA LEU A 79 8.01 1.90 9.85
C LEU A 79 9.06 1.19 10.73
N TYR A 80 10.17 0.81 10.12
CA TYR A 80 11.36 0.32 10.83
C TYR A 80 12.60 0.48 9.97
N ARG A 81 13.49 1.38 10.36
CA ARG A 81 14.73 1.70 9.63
C ARG A 81 14.49 1.94 8.14
N THR A 82 13.37 2.60 7.83
CA THR A 82 12.90 2.79 6.46
C THR A 82 13.79 3.77 5.71
N PRO A 83 14.37 3.40 4.55
CA PRO A 83 15.15 4.29 3.74
C PRO A 83 14.35 5.50 3.25
N GLU A 84 15.00 6.67 3.23
CA GLU A 84 14.43 7.97 2.82
C GLU A 84 13.65 7.91 1.50
N ILE A 85 14.21 7.22 0.50
CA ILE A 85 13.59 7.14 -0.83
C ILE A 85 12.22 6.46 -0.80
N TYR A 86 12.04 5.45 0.06
CA TYR A 86 10.75 4.76 0.20
C TYR A 86 9.76 5.60 1.00
N LEU A 87 10.21 6.20 2.12
CA LEU A 87 9.39 7.14 2.91
C LEU A 87 8.80 8.23 2.02
N ASN A 88 9.65 8.90 1.24
CA ASN A 88 9.21 10.00 0.39
C ASN A 88 8.20 9.54 -0.66
N ARG A 89 8.45 8.45 -1.35
CA ARG A 89 7.55 7.92 -2.38
C ARG A 89 6.20 7.48 -1.80
N MET A 90 6.24 6.76 -0.70
CA MET A 90 5.04 6.26 -0.02
C MET A 90 4.16 7.43 0.46
N ILE A 91 4.70 8.36 1.24
CA ILE A 91 3.96 9.51 1.76
C ILE A 91 3.42 10.37 0.63
N THR A 92 4.26 10.70 -0.37
CA THR A 92 3.83 11.47 -1.54
C THR A 92 2.68 10.79 -2.28
N SER A 93 2.70 9.46 -2.42
CA SER A 93 1.62 8.73 -3.08
C SER A 93 0.28 8.82 -2.34
N VAL A 94 0.31 8.89 -1.01
CA VAL A 94 -0.89 9.12 -0.19
C VAL A 94 -1.35 10.58 -0.27
N MET A 95 -0.43 11.54 -0.23
CA MET A 95 -0.76 12.97 -0.35
C MET A 95 -1.36 13.34 -1.71
N GLN A 96 -0.98 12.63 -2.76
CA GLN A 96 -1.45 12.86 -4.14
C GLN A 96 -2.74 12.13 -4.48
N GLN A 97 -3.42 11.53 -3.51
CA GLN A 97 -4.70 10.86 -3.75
C GLN A 97 -5.78 11.84 -4.20
N SER A 98 -6.56 11.45 -5.20
CA SER A 98 -7.71 12.24 -5.70
C SER A 98 -8.88 12.28 -4.71
N TYR A 99 -8.91 11.39 -3.73
CA TYR A 99 -9.88 11.39 -2.63
C TYR A 99 -9.32 12.13 -1.41
N PRO A 100 -10.01 13.18 -0.88
CA PRO A 100 -9.43 14.04 0.15
C PRO A 100 -9.62 13.56 1.60
N HIS A 101 -10.56 12.62 1.85
CA HIS A 101 -10.93 12.20 3.21
C HIS A 101 -10.12 10.98 3.66
N TRP A 102 -8.87 11.22 4.00
CA TRP A 102 -7.95 10.20 4.52
C TRP A 102 -7.09 10.77 5.66
N GLU A 103 -6.56 9.90 6.46
CA GLU A 103 -5.46 10.17 7.39
C GLU A 103 -4.37 9.12 7.20
N LEU A 104 -3.12 9.51 7.46
CA LEU A 104 -1.93 8.65 7.35
C LEU A 104 -1.29 8.51 8.74
N ILE A 105 -1.17 7.28 9.21
CA ILE A 105 -0.60 6.97 10.51
C ILE A 105 0.73 6.26 10.29
N LEU A 106 1.82 6.93 10.63
CA LEU A 106 3.18 6.46 10.54
C LEU A 106 3.62 5.95 11.91
N ALA A 107 3.69 4.63 12.09
CA ALA A 107 4.08 3.99 13.36
C ALA A 107 5.53 3.51 13.27
N ASP A 108 6.44 4.31 13.77
CA ASP A 108 7.88 4.10 13.69
C ASP A 108 8.41 3.33 14.91
N ALA A 109 8.95 2.15 14.65
CA ALA A 109 9.59 1.29 15.64
C ALA A 109 11.13 1.30 15.55
N THR A 110 11.71 2.30 14.88
CA THR A 110 13.15 2.48 14.79
C THR A 110 13.70 2.89 16.16
N GLU A 111 14.79 2.31 16.58
CA GLU A 111 15.34 2.47 17.94
C GLU A 111 15.91 3.88 18.21
N ASP A 112 16.26 4.58 17.13
CA ASP A 112 16.75 5.95 17.16
C ASP A 112 15.75 6.90 16.47
N HIS A 113 16.07 8.18 16.39
CA HIS A 113 15.22 9.19 15.75
C HIS A 113 15.53 9.41 14.26
N SER A 114 16.26 8.50 13.61
CA SER A 114 16.72 8.69 12.22
C SER A 114 15.58 8.84 11.21
N VAL A 115 14.47 8.12 11.41
CA VAL A 115 13.27 8.24 10.56
C VAL A 115 12.56 9.56 10.82
N GLU A 116 12.41 9.97 12.09
CA GLU A 116 11.83 11.27 12.48
C GLU A 116 12.62 12.43 11.89
N GLU A 117 13.96 12.38 12.00
CA GLU A 117 14.85 13.38 11.40
C GLU A 117 14.70 13.44 9.88
N THR A 118 14.62 12.28 9.22
CA THR A 118 14.42 12.20 7.79
C THR A 118 13.09 12.84 7.38
N LEU A 119 12.01 12.55 8.07
CA LEU A 119 10.68 13.12 7.81
C LEU A 119 10.66 14.64 8.05
N THR A 120 11.37 15.11 9.06
CA THR A 120 11.51 16.54 9.36
C THR A 120 12.33 17.26 8.28
N ASN A 121 13.46 16.68 7.86
CA ASN A 121 14.30 17.25 6.79
C ASN A 121 13.57 17.33 5.44
N GLN A 122 12.64 16.43 5.18
CA GLN A 122 11.80 16.43 3.98
C GLN A 122 10.55 17.33 4.10
N GLY A 123 10.32 17.93 5.26
CA GLY A 123 9.19 18.82 5.50
C GLY A 123 7.86 18.13 5.74
N PHE A 124 7.82 16.81 5.97
CA PHE A 124 6.60 16.10 6.37
C PHE A 124 6.25 16.34 7.84
N LEU A 125 7.27 16.53 8.69
CA LEU A 125 7.11 16.90 10.08
C LEU A 125 7.75 18.28 10.32
N THR A 126 7.26 19.01 11.33
CA THR A 126 7.88 20.25 11.79
C THR A 126 8.90 19.95 12.90
N GLU A 127 9.97 20.73 12.96
CA GLU A 127 10.95 20.58 14.03
C GLU A 127 10.30 20.69 15.41
N ARG A 128 10.75 19.85 16.34
CA ARG A 128 10.41 19.96 17.76
C ARG A 128 10.97 21.26 18.32
N LEU A 129 10.11 22.21 18.65
CA LEU A 129 10.53 23.48 19.26
C LEU A 129 10.84 23.33 20.77
N LEU A 130 10.37 22.26 21.42
CA LEU A 130 10.55 21.99 22.86
C LEU A 130 10.69 20.47 23.08
N GLU A 131 11.51 20.06 24.05
CA GLU A 131 11.73 18.63 24.41
C GLU A 131 10.45 17.83 24.76
N ASN A 132 9.35 18.50 25.08
CA ASN A 132 8.08 17.90 25.44
C ASN A 132 6.94 18.25 24.46
N ALA A 133 7.24 18.81 23.29
CA ALA A 133 6.24 19.10 22.28
C ALA A 133 6.00 17.86 21.41
N GLU A 134 4.72 17.58 21.13
CA GLU A 134 4.37 16.59 20.10
C GLU A 134 4.91 17.06 18.75
N THR A 135 5.48 16.14 17.97
CA THR A 135 5.92 16.44 16.61
C THR A 135 4.69 16.69 15.76
N ILE A 136 4.56 17.89 15.21
CA ILE A 136 3.42 18.30 14.40
C ILE A 136 3.75 18.05 12.94
N ALA A 137 2.90 17.31 12.24
CA ALA A 137 3.02 17.11 10.80
C ALA A 137 2.66 18.41 10.04
N ALA A 138 3.32 18.63 8.90
CA ALA A 138 3.03 19.75 8.02
C ALA A 138 1.60 19.67 7.42
N ASP A 139 1.12 18.46 7.18
CA ASP A 139 -0.28 18.17 6.84
C ASP A 139 -0.98 17.57 8.08
N ALA A 140 -2.06 18.19 8.52
CA ALA A 140 -2.82 17.77 9.71
C ALA A 140 -3.44 16.35 9.59
N ARG A 141 -3.43 15.76 8.39
CA ARG A 141 -3.88 14.38 8.14
C ARG A 141 -2.79 13.34 8.38
N ILE A 142 -1.54 13.77 8.63
CA ILE A 142 -0.41 12.87 8.88
C ILE A 142 -0.16 12.81 10.39
N HIS A 143 -0.12 11.61 10.95
CA HIS A 143 0.13 11.34 12.35
C HIS A 143 1.38 10.48 12.47
N TYR A 144 2.42 11.00 13.11
CA TYR A 144 3.66 10.27 13.40
C TYR A 144 3.66 9.80 14.87
N ILE A 145 3.95 8.53 15.06
CA ILE A 145 4.00 7.88 16.36
C ILE A 145 5.31 7.12 16.47
N HIS A 146 6.14 7.50 17.44
CA HIS A 146 7.33 6.72 17.76
C HIS A 146 6.97 5.62 18.76
N LEU A 147 7.19 4.35 18.37
CA LEU A 147 6.92 3.19 19.22
C LEU A 147 8.12 2.92 20.13
N THR A 148 7.86 2.44 21.34
CA THR A 148 8.91 2.23 22.35
C THR A 148 9.83 1.06 22.04
N GLU A 149 9.37 0.11 21.22
CA GLU A 149 10.14 -1.08 20.83
C GLU A 149 9.65 -1.63 19.48
N ASN A 150 10.53 -2.34 18.80
CA ASN A 150 10.15 -3.10 17.60
C ASN A 150 9.68 -4.50 17.98
N ALA A 151 8.37 -4.68 18.06
CA ALA A 151 7.73 -5.97 18.34
C ALA A 151 7.39 -6.77 17.06
N GLY A 152 7.86 -6.33 15.89
CA GLY A 152 7.58 -6.90 14.57
C GLY A 152 6.33 -6.32 13.89
N ILE A 153 6.22 -6.52 12.58
CA ILE A 153 5.22 -5.85 11.72
C ILE A 153 3.81 -5.90 12.31
N ALA A 154 3.30 -7.09 12.64
CA ALA A 154 1.94 -7.24 13.14
C ALA A 154 1.70 -6.53 14.48
N ALA A 155 2.64 -6.61 15.41
CA ALA A 155 2.52 -5.96 16.72
C ALA A 155 2.66 -4.44 16.60
N ASN A 156 3.58 -3.95 15.77
CA ASN A 156 3.74 -2.52 15.49
C ASN A 156 2.47 -1.94 14.84
N THR A 157 1.90 -2.65 13.85
CA THR A 157 0.63 -2.28 13.25
C THR A 157 -0.49 -2.22 14.29
N ASN A 158 -0.61 -3.24 15.15
CA ASN A 158 -1.63 -3.27 16.20
C ASN A 158 -1.49 -2.10 17.21
N GLN A 159 -0.26 -1.65 17.50
CA GLN A 159 -0.03 -0.47 18.33
C GLN A 159 -0.46 0.83 17.64
N ALA A 160 -0.47 0.87 16.32
CA ALA A 160 -0.92 2.02 15.54
C ALA A 160 -2.46 2.12 15.41
N LEU A 161 -3.17 0.99 15.43
CA LEU A 161 -4.62 0.95 15.23
C LEU A 161 -5.45 1.88 16.17
N PRO A 162 -5.11 2.03 17.47
CA PRO A 162 -5.86 2.94 18.36
C PRO A 162 -5.82 4.41 17.94
N TYR A 163 -4.89 4.81 17.09
CA TYR A 163 -4.77 6.18 16.58
C TYR A 163 -5.60 6.41 15.31
N ALA A 164 -6.07 5.33 14.68
CA ALA A 164 -6.96 5.42 13.53
C ALA A 164 -8.34 5.94 13.93
N ARG A 165 -8.81 6.98 13.26
CA ARG A 165 -10.10 7.66 13.51
C ARG A 165 -11.09 7.48 12.35
N GLY A 166 -10.62 6.97 11.21
CA GLY A 166 -11.45 6.70 10.04
C GLY A 166 -12.36 5.49 10.23
N GLU A 167 -13.43 5.45 9.46
CA GLU A 167 -14.40 4.34 9.46
C GLU A 167 -13.81 3.07 8.87
N TYR A 168 -12.79 3.21 8.03
CA TYR A 168 -12.10 2.09 7.37
C TYR A 168 -10.60 2.23 7.53
N ILE A 169 -9.92 1.10 7.68
CA ILE A 169 -8.47 1.04 7.83
C ILE A 169 -7.86 0.34 6.63
N GLY A 170 -6.93 1.00 5.97
CA GLY A 170 -6.04 0.44 4.96
C GLY A 170 -4.66 0.18 5.56
N LEU A 171 -4.07 -0.97 5.27
CA LEU A 171 -2.69 -1.27 5.63
C LEU A 171 -1.82 -1.05 4.40
N LEU A 172 -0.72 -0.34 4.56
CA LEU A 172 0.23 -0.06 3.49
C LEU A 172 1.65 -0.33 4.00
N ASP A 173 2.45 -1.04 3.22
CA ASP A 173 3.85 -1.25 3.55
C ASP A 173 4.68 -0.01 3.18
N HIS A 174 5.75 0.22 3.94
CA HIS A 174 6.57 1.44 3.84
C HIS A 174 7.34 1.58 2.51
N ASP A 175 7.46 0.53 1.73
CA ASP A 175 8.14 0.46 0.42
C ASP A 175 7.16 0.39 -0.77
N ASP A 176 5.85 0.37 -0.49
CA ASP A 176 4.80 0.40 -1.49
C ASP A 176 4.30 1.82 -1.79
N VAL A 177 3.61 1.98 -2.92
CA VAL A 177 2.98 3.24 -3.35
C VAL A 177 1.55 2.98 -3.81
N LEU A 178 0.66 3.93 -3.53
CA LEU A 178 -0.70 3.90 -4.03
C LEU A 178 -0.77 4.56 -5.42
N THR A 179 -1.65 4.06 -6.29
CA THR A 179 -2.02 4.81 -7.50
C THR A 179 -2.83 6.05 -7.11
N PRO A 180 -2.78 7.15 -7.86
CA PRO A 180 -3.41 8.41 -7.46
C PRO A 180 -4.93 8.36 -7.25
N ASP A 181 -5.59 7.37 -7.80
CA ASP A 181 -7.04 7.11 -7.73
C ASP A 181 -7.42 6.02 -6.71
N ALA A 182 -6.45 5.39 -6.04
CA ALA A 182 -6.70 4.20 -5.22
C ALA A 182 -7.73 4.45 -4.10
N LEU A 183 -7.58 5.53 -3.34
CA LEU A 183 -8.51 5.84 -2.24
C LEU A 183 -9.88 6.30 -2.77
N TYR A 184 -9.93 6.91 -3.95
CA TYR A 184 -11.20 7.26 -4.59
C TYR A 184 -11.98 6.01 -4.97
N GLU A 185 -11.34 5.04 -5.61
CA GLU A 185 -12.00 3.78 -6.01
C GLU A 185 -12.48 2.98 -4.80
N MET A 186 -11.69 2.96 -3.72
CA MET A 186 -12.10 2.35 -2.45
C MET A 186 -13.34 3.05 -1.86
N ALA A 187 -13.30 4.38 -1.74
CA ALA A 187 -14.41 5.16 -1.17
C ALA A 187 -15.68 5.03 -2.03
N ASP A 188 -15.56 5.05 -3.36
CA ASP A 188 -16.68 4.88 -4.29
C ASP A 188 -17.31 3.48 -4.17
N ALA A 189 -16.50 2.44 -4.00
CA ALA A 189 -16.99 1.08 -3.78
C ALA A 189 -17.69 0.90 -2.42
N ILE A 190 -17.21 1.59 -1.37
CA ILE A 190 -17.79 1.53 -0.02
C ILE A 190 -19.14 2.26 0.04
N THR A 191 -19.29 3.35 -0.70
CA THR A 191 -20.47 4.24 -0.61
C THR A 191 -21.59 3.90 -1.61
N LYS A 192 -21.37 2.93 -2.51
CA LYS A 192 -22.39 2.38 -3.41
C LYS A 192 -23.27 1.34 -2.75
#